data_ccb7f3a60d5a54769c304a8d00771832
#
_entry.id   ccb7f3a60d5a54769c304a8d00771832
#
_cell.length_a   1.000
_cell.length_b   1.000
_cell.length_c   1.000
_cell.angle_alpha   90.00
_cell.angle_beta   90.00
_cell.angle_gamma   90.00
#
_symmetry.space_group_name_H-M   'P 1'
#
loop_
_entity.id
_entity.type
_entity.pdbx_description
1 polymer ?
#
loop_
_entity_poly.entity_id
_entity_poly.type
_entity_poly.pdbx_seq_one_letter_code
_entity_poly.pdbx_strand_id
1 'polypeptide(L)'
;MSFSDWINSSYPNPGIDGQWRWLHITVLIFCIGLIVAFALIFRKRSLKTRKIVLWCLVGTILFFEITRRIINLVKMNGGGNFNDYLYTLLPRPWCAIACWSIIIATVFNKKFLYNFASMTALLCALVFFAYPGAGFNNQYILFENLYSISTHSLLLVTSISLITLKFTRFEYKNIWKEGICLAVILAYVFLEIYGLKIESDPMYFMPGNDVMDIFGVGYSTYLAIYIIFVIIYFNVFYLIDDRKNVVARFKHKNNLDNDEESRKSYEIIKNVLNSKLI
;
A
#
# COMPACT_ATOMS: atom_id res chain seq x y z
N MET A 1 3.19 36.12 0.62
CA MET A 1 2.33 35.03 0.14
C MET A 1 0.92 35.27 0.66
N SER A 2 -0.04 35.48 -0.23
CA SER A 2 -1.45 35.59 0.16
C SER A 2 -2.05 34.20 0.46
N PHE A 3 -3.20 34.17 1.13
CA PHE A 3 -3.92 32.91 1.36
C PHE A 3 -4.35 32.24 0.05
N SER A 4 -4.70 33.05 -0.95
CA SER A 4 -5.02 32.58 -2.30
C SER A 4 -3.82 31.90 -2.97
N ASP A 5 -2.62 32.53 -2.89
CA ASP A 5 -1.40 31.94 -3.46
C ASP A 5 -1.04 30.62 -2.77
N TRP A 6 -1.23 30.57 -1.44
CA TRP A 6 -0.96 29.38 -0.65
C TRP A 6 -1.88 28.21 -1.03
N ILE A 7 -3.20 28.46 -1.14
CA ILE A 7 -4.16 27.43 -1.54
C ILE A 7 -3.93 26.98 -2.98
N ASN A 8 -3.71 27.91 -3.90
CA ASN A 8 -3.54 27.60 -5.32
C ASN A 8 -2.16 27.03 -5.64
N SER A 9 -1.27 26.97 -4.66
CA SER A 9 0.12 26.53 -4.84
C SER A 9 0.83 27.26 -5.99
N SER A 10 0.47 28.54 -6.20
CA SER A 10 0.94 29.36 -7.32
C SER A 10 2.24 30.11 -7.01
N TYR A 11 2.82 29.91 -5.83
CA TYR A 11 4.08 30.56 -5.46
C TYR A 11 5.24 29.96 -6.28
N PRO A 12 6.16 30.81 -6.77
CA PRO A 12 7.26 30.33 -7.58
C PRO A 12 8.06 29.25 -6.85
N ASN A 13 8.24 28.11 -7.49
CA ASN A 13 9.15 27.09 -7.00
C ASN A 13 10.58 27.47 -7.42
N PRO A 14 11.48 27.84 -6.50
CA PRO A 14 12.86 28.23 -6.85
C PRO A 14 13.74 27.03 -7.23
N GLY A 15 13.18 25.87 -7.51
CA GLY A 15 13.94 24.68 -7.89
C GLY A 15 14.74 24.07 -6.74
N ILE A 16 14.39 24.41 -5.48
CA ILE A 16 15.08 23.86 -4.31
C ILE A 16 14.51 22.47 -4.02
N ASP A 17 15.34 21.47 -4.26
CA ASP A 17 15.06 20.12 -3.83
C ASP A 17 15.09 20.01 -2.29
N GLY A 18 13.94 19.73 -1.70
CA GLY A 18 13.77 19.52 -0.25
C GLY A 18 14.07 18.11 0.21
N GLN A 19 14.48 17.22 -0.71
CA GLN A 19 14.84 15.85 -0.40
C GLN A 19 15.98 15.79 0.61
N TRP A 20 15.80 14.94 1.64
CA TRP A 20 16.79 14.73 2.71
C TRP A 20 17.19 15.98 3.48
N ARG A 21 16.46 17.09 3.33
CA ARG A 21 16.64 18.30 4.14
C ARG A 21 15.95 18.18 5.50
N TRP A 22 16.17 19.16 6.35
CA TRP A 22 15.70 19.17 7.73
C TRP A 22 14.21 18.87 7.89
N LEU A 23 13.34 19.42 7.04
CA LEU A 23 11.90 19.20 7.12
C LEU A 23 11.54 17.73 6.86
N HIS A 24 12.08 17.13 5.79
CA HIS A 24 11.86 15.73 5.47
C HIS A 24 12.31 14.82 6.61
N ILE A 25 13.53 15.01 7.10
CA ILE A 25 14.11 14.22 8.21
C ILE A 25 13.28 14.41 9.48
N THR A 26 12.88 15.64 9.81
CA THR A 26 12.05 15.91 11.00
C THR A 26 10.70 15.23 10.93
N VAL A 27 10.01 15.28 9.78
CA VAL A 27 8.73 14.60 9.59
C VAL A 27 8.89 13.09 9.73
N LEU A 28 9.94 12.51 9.14
CA LEU A 28 10.22 11.09 9.25
C LEU A 28 10.48 10.65 10.70
N ILE A 29 11.31 11.40 11.43
CA ILE A 29 11.59 11.15 12.86
C ILE A 29 10.29 11.25 13.67
N PHE A 30 9.45 12.25 13.40
CA PHE A 30 8.16 12.41 14.06
C PHE A 30 7.23 11.23 13.80
N CYS A 31 7.13 10.75 12.56
CA CYS A 31 6.34 9.56 12.22
C CYS A 31 6.85 8.33 12.96
N ILE A 32 8.16 8.10 12.99
CA ILE A 32 8.76 6.98 13.73
C ILE A 32 8.45 7.11 15.23
N GLY A 33 8.58 8.30 15.80
CA GLY A 33 8.23 8.58 17.19
C GLY A 33 6.77 8.25 17.51
N LEU A 34 5.82 8.65 16.65
CA LEU A 34 4.40 8.31 16.80
C LEU A 34 4.15 6.80 16.70
N ILE A 35 4.79 6.11 15.76
CA ILE A 35 4.67 4.66 15.61
C ILE A 35 5.12 3.95 16.87
N VAL A 36 6.30 4.33 17.40
CA VAL A 36 6.84 3.76 18.64
C VAL A 36 5.91 4.06 19.81
N ALA A 37 5.46 5.31 19.97
CA ALA A 37 4.53 5.70 21.02
C ALA A 37 3.22 4.90 20.96
N PHE A 38 2.61 4.76 19.78
CA PHE A 38 1.38 3.99 19.62
C PHE A 38 1.60 2.51 19.93
N ALA A 39 2.71 1.93 19.50
CA ALA A 39 3.05 0.53 19.82
C ALA A 39 3.25 0.33 21.32
N LEU A 40 3.98 1.21 22.01
CA LEU A 40 4.24 1.08 23.44
C LEU A 40 2.99 1.32 24.29
N ILE A 41 2.21 2.35 23.97
CA ILE A 41 1.04 2.76 24.79
C ILE A 41 -0.16 1.85 24.54
N PHE A 42 -0.46 1.50 23.28
CA PHE A 42 -1.74 0.90 22.91
C PHE A 42 -1.70 -0.59 22.59
N ARG A 43 -0.53 -1.18 22.26
CA ARG A 43 -0.43 -2.61 21.88
C ARG A 43 -1.03 -3.57 22.91
N LYS A 44 -0.88 -3.26 24.21
CA LYS A 44 -1.36 -4.08 25.32
C LYS A 44 -2.74 -3.66 25.84
N ARG A 45 -3.34 -2.59 25.30
CA ARG A 45 -4.66 -2.09 25.73
C ARG A 45 -5.79 -2.96 25.15
N SER A 46 -6.98 -2.77 25.72
CA SER A 46 -8.19 -3.47 25.28
C SER A 46 -8.47 -3.27 23.79
N LEU A 47 -9.16 -4.21 23.17
CA LEU A 47 -9.54 -4.09 21.75
C LEU A 47 -10.38 -2.82 21.50
N LYS A 48 -11.24 -2.44 22.49
CA LYS A 48 -12.04 -1.20 22.42
C LYS A 48 -11.14 0.03 22.30
N THR A 49 -10.14 0.15 23.15
CA THR A 49 -9.18 1.28 23.13
C THR A 49 -8.41 1.32 21.80
N ARG A 50 -7.91 0.17 21.34
CA ARG A 50 -7.20 0.08 20.05
C ARG A 50 -8.09 0.50 18.87
N LYS A 51 -9.38 0.10 18.89
CA LYS A 51 -10.35 0.54 17.86
C LYS A 51 -10.59 2.04 17.90
N ILE A 52 -10.67 2.66 19.08
CA ILE A 52 -10.82 4.11 19.20
C ILE A 52 -9.61 4.81 18.55
N VAL A 53 -8.39 4.39 18.87
CA VAL A 53 -7.17 4.94 18.25
C VAL A 53 -7.20 4.79 16.73
N LEU A 54 -7.59 3.62 16.22
CA LEU A 54 -7.72 3.40 14.79
C LEU A 54 -8.76 4.34 14.16
N TRP A 55 -9.93 4.50 14.77
CA TRP A 55 -10.96 5.42 14.28
C TRP A 55 -10.52 6.88 14.30
N CYS A 56 -9.69 7.30 15.29
CA CYS A 56 -9.08 8.64 15.28
C CYS A 56 -8.16 8.82 14.08
N LEU A 57 -7.26 7.85 13.82
CA LEU A 57 -6.37 7.91 12.66
C LEU A 57 -7.16 7.94 11.33
N VAL A 58 -8.15 7.07 11.20
CA VAL A 58 -9.00 6.99 9.99
C VAL A 58 -9.84 8.25 9.81
N GLY A 59 -10.36 8.81 10.90
CA GLY A 59 -11.08 10.08 10.88
C GLY A 59 -10.20 11.23 10.40
N THR A 60 -8.93 11.25 10.82
CA THR A 60 -7.96 12.24 10.33
C THR A 60 -7.66 12.05 8.84
N ILE A 61 -7.47 10.81 8.38
CA ILE A 61 -7.30 10.51 6.95
C ILE A 61 -8.52 11.00 6.16
N LEU A 62 -9.72 10.65 6.61
CA LEU A 62 -10.96 11.04 5.96
C LEU A 62 -11.12 12.57 5.90
N PHE A 63 -10.76 13.26 6.99
CA PHE A 63 -10.76 14.72 7.03
C PHE A 63 -9.86 15.32 5.94
N PHE A 64 -8.62 14.86 5.81
CA PHE A 64 -7.71 15.34 4.77
C PHE A 64 -8.23 15.02 3.36
N GLU A 65 -8.75 13.80 3.15
CA GLU A 65 -9.29 13.38 1.87
C GLU A 65 -10.51 14.22 1.42
N ILE A 66 -11.41 14.54 2.35
CA ILE A 66 -12.59 15.39 2.05
C ILE A 66 -12.14 16.84 1.84
N THR A 67 -11.27 17.37 2.69
CA THR A 67 -10.79 18.76 2.59
C THR A 67 -10.11 19.00 1.25
N ARG A 68 -9.25 18.08 0.79
CA ARG A 68 -8.62 18.18 -0.54
C ARG A 68 -9.66 18.27 -1.65
N ARG A 69 -10.66 17.39 -1.63
CA ARG A 69 -11.70 17.39 -2.65
C ARG A 69 -12.51 18.68 -2.68
N ILE A 70 -12.90 19.17 -1.50
CA ILE A 70 -13.60 20.46 -1.38
C ILE A 70 -12.76 21.59 -1.94
N ILE A 71 -11.48 21.67 -1.56
CA ILE A 71 -10.58 22.74 -2.04
C ILE A 71 -10.39 22.64 -3.55
N ASN A 72 -10.19 21.45 -4.10
CA ASN A 72 -10.06 21.27 -5.55
C ASN A 72 -11.33 21.65 -6.29
N LEU A 73 -12.52 21.30 -5.78
CA LEU A 73 -13.80 21.73 -6.36
C LEU A 73 -13.96 23.26 -6.31
N VAL A 74 -13.56 23.89 -5.21
CA VAL A 74 -13.58 25.38 -5.09
C VAL A 74 -12.62 26.02 -6.09
N LYS A 75 -11.41 25.44 -6.27
CA LYS A 75 -10.44 25.94 -7.27
C LYS A 75 -10.99 25.90 -8.69
N MET A 76 -11.81 24.93 -9.02
CA MET A 76 -12.44 24.82 -10.36
C MET A 76 -13.45 25.94 -10.62
N ASN A 77 -13.98 26.60 -9.57
CA ASN A 77 -14.86 27.76 -9.65
C ASN A 77 -16.02 27.62 -10.67
N GLY A 78 -16.56 26.40 -10.81
CA GLY A 78 -17.65 26.08 -11.75
C GLY A 78 -17.24 25.99 -13.21
N GLY A 79 -15.98 26.20 -13.56
CA GLY A 79 -15.47 26.18 -14.94
C GLY A 79 -14.98 24.81 -15.44
N GLY A 80 -15.07 23.75 -14.62
CA GLY A 80 -14.64 22.41 -15.02
C GLY A 80 -15.66 21.68 -15.89
N ASN A 81 -15.17 20.81 -16.76
CA ASN A 81 -16.01 19.84 -17.46
C ASN A 81 -16.34 18.62 -16.56
N PHE A 82 -17.19 17.71 -17.03
CA PHE A 82 -17.61 16.53 -16.26
C PHE A 82 -16.42 15.65 -15.81
N ASN A 83 -15.42 15.48 -16.68
CA ASN A 83 -14.23 14.68 -16.36
C ASN A 83 -13.39 15.35 -15.27
N ASP A 84 -13.29 16.67 -15.23
CA ASP A 84 -12.54 17.39 -14.18
C ASP A 84 -13.20 17.19 -12.82
N TYR A 85 -14.54 17.19 -12.75
CA TYR A 85 -15.25 16.86 -11.52
C TYR A 85 -15.04 15.41 -11.10
N LEU A 86 -15.11 14.45 -12.03
CA LEU A 86 -14.82 13.05 -11.75
C LEU A 86 -13.38 12.87 -11.28
N TYR A 87 -12.41 13.49 -11.96
CA TYR A 87 -11.01 13.48 -11.56
C TYR A 87 -10.81 13.94 -10.12
N THR A 88 -11.53 14.97 -9.70
CA THR A 88 -11.44 15.53 -8.35
C THR A 88 -12.12 14.65 -7.30
N LEU A 89 -13.24 14.01 -7.62
CA LEU A 89 -14.04 13.24 -6.66
C LEU A 89 -13.53 11.82 -6.47
N LEU A 90 -13.01 11.19 -7.51
CA LEU A 90 -12.54 9.82 -7.45
C LEU A 90 -11.24 9.68 -6.64
N PRO A 91 -10.98 8.54 -5.99
CA PRO A 91 -9.75 8.30 -5.23
C PRO A 91 -8.55 8.11 -6.16
N ARG A 92 -7.88 9.19 -6.46
CA ARG A 92 -6.68 9.29 -7.28
C ARG A 92 -5.68 10.24 -6.62
N PRO A 93 -4.40 10.03 -6.66
CA PRO A 93 -3.60 8.90 -7.16
C PRO A 93 -3.56 7.70 -6.21
N TRP A 94 -2.57 6.81 -6.35
CA TRP A 94 -2.40 5.60 -5.52
C TRP A 94 -2.49 5.85 -4.00
N CYS A 95 -1.96 6.97 -3.50
CA CYS A 95 -2.07 7.32 -2.09
C CYS A 95 -3.52 7.53 -1.64
N ALA A 96 -4.38 8.11 -2.48
CA ALA A 96 -5.81 8.24 -2.18
C ALA A 96 -6.49 6.86 -2.19
N ILE A 97 -6.15 5.96 -3.11
CA ILE A 97 -6.64 4.58 -3.13
C ILE A 97 -6.23 3.87 -1.82
N ALA A 98 -5.00 4.07 -1.35
CA ALA A 98 -4.53 3.53 -0.08
C ALA A 98 -5.30 4.11 1.13
N CYS A 99 -5.59 5.41 1.14
CA CYS A 99 -6.43 6.05 2.17
C CYS A 99 -7.82 5.42 2.21
N TRP A 100 -8.47 5.29 1.06
CA TRP A 100 -9.80 4.67 0.97
C TRP A 100 -9.78 3.20 1.33
N SER A 101 -8.71 2.47 1.01
CA SER A 101 -8.54 1.07 1.45
C SER A 101 -8.53 0.95 2.97
N ILE A 102 -7.86 1.87 3.69
CA ILE A 102 -7.85 1.92 5.17
C ILE A 102 -9.26 2.22 5.71
N ILE A 103 -9.95 3.20 5.13
CA ILE A 103 -11.32 3.58 5.53
C ILE A 103 -12.25 2.38 5.36
N ILE A 104 -12.25 1.75 4.18
CA ILE A 104 -13.06 0.57 3.85
C ILE A 104 -12.74 -0.59 4.82
N ALA A 105 -11.45 -0.88 5.04
CA ALA A 105 -11.02 -1.93 5.97
C ALA A 105 -11.57 -1.68 7.38
N THR A 106 -11.57 -0.44 7.83
CA THR A 106 -12.03 -0.06 9.18
C THR A 106 -13.55 -0.16 9.30
N VAL A 107 -14.30 0.27 8.30
CA VAL A 107 -15.77 0.16 8.26
C VAL A 107 -16.20 -1.30 8.25
N PHE A 108 -15.64 -2.12 7.37
CA PHE A 108 -16.02 -3.52 7.27
C PHE A 108 -15.40 -4.41 8.34
N ASN A 109 -14.34 -3.95 9.02
CA ASN A 109 -13.66 -4.65 10.12
C ASN A 109 -13.28 -6.10 9.77
N LYS A 110 -12.78 -6.34 8.56
CA LYS A 110 -12.35 -7.66 8.08
C LYS A 110 -10.82 -7.75 8.03
N LYS A 111 -10.24 -8.85 8.55
CA LYS A 111 -8.79 -9.00 8.66
C LYS A 111 -8.06 -8.92 7.33
N PHE A 112 -8.59 -9.54 6.27
CA PHE A 112 -7.98 -9.48 4.95
C PHE A 112 -7.96 -8.05 4.37
N LEU A 113 -9.02 -7.25 4.62
CA LEU A 113 -9.01 -5.84 4.22
C LEU A 113 -7.98 -5.03 5.01
N TYR A 114 -7.80 -5.31 6.30
CA TYR A 114 -6.73 -4.67 7.08
C TYR A 114 -5.34 -5.09 6.59
N ASN A 115 -5.13 -6.36 6.22
CA ASN A 115 -3.88 -6.81 5.64
C ASN A 115 -3.58 -6.01 4.36
N PHE A 116 -4.51 -6.04 3.40
CA PHE A 116 -4.37 -5.32 2.14
C PHE A 116 -4.12 -3.83 2.35
N ALA A 117 -4.97 -3.16 3.16
CA ALA A 117 -4.84 -1.74 3.44
C ALA A 117 -3.50 -1.39 4.11
N SER A 118 -3.01 -2.22 5.05
CA SER A 118 -1.72 -1.97 5.69
C SER A 118 -0.55 -2.08 4.73
N MET A 119 -0.56 -3.08 3.84
CA MET A 119 0.50 -3.26 2.84
C MET A 119 0.49 -2.15 1.79
N THR A 120 -0.67 -1.83 1.22
CA THR A 120 -0.77 -0.78 0.19
C THR A 120 -0.42 0.60 0.75
N ALA A 121 -0.88 0.93 1.96
CA ALA A 121 -0.55 2.19 2.62
C ALA A 121 0.93 2.28 3.00
N LEU A 122 1.53 1.17 3.46
CA LEU A 122 2.95 1.14 3.78
C LEU A 122 3.80 1.33 2.52
N LEU A 123 3.46 0.63 1.44
CA LEU A 123 4.17 0.79 0.16
C LEU A 123 4.12 2.23 -0.32
N CYS A 124 2.94 2.84 -0.31
CA CYS A 124 2.75 4.22 -0.72
C CYS A 124 3.59 5.19 0.13
N ALA A 125 3.57 5.02 1.44
CA ALA A 125 4.35 5.85 2.35
C ALA A 125 5.86 5.65 2.18
N LEU A 126 6.33 4.40 2.02
CA LEU A 126 7.75 4.11 1.81
C LEU A 126 8.27 4.73 0.51
N VAL A 127 7.52 4.62 -0.59
CA VAL A 127 7.89 5.26 -1.86
C VAL A 127 7.96 6.78 -1.70
N PHE A 128 6.98 7.40 -1.03
CA PHE A 128 6.99 8.84 -0.79
C PHE A 128 8.18 9.30 0.04
N PHE A 129 8.51 8.61 1.13
CA PHE A 129 9.65 8.97 1.99
C PHE A 129 11.00 8.56 1.39
N ALA A 130 11.06 7.58 0.50
CA ALA A 130 12.27 7.25 -0.25
C ALA A 130 12.52 8.25 -1.37
N TYR A 131 11.46 8.73 -2.03
CA TYR A 131 11.51 9.71 -3.12
C TYR A 131 10.53 10.88 -2.86
N PRO A 132 10.88 11.80 -1.94
CA PRO A 132 9.96 12.82 -1.44
C PRO A 132 9.75 14.01 -2.38
N GLY A 133 10.01 13.86 -3.69
CA GLY A 133 9.92 14.95 -4.66
C GLY A 133 8.55 15.65 -4.69
N ALA A 134 7.46 14.88 -4.56
CA ALA A 134 6.10 15.43 -4.63
C ALA A 134 5.67 16.23 -3.38
N GLY A 135 6.32 16.03 -2.23
CA GLY A 135 5.93 16.69 -0.97
C GLY A 135 6.94 17.74 -0.48
N PHE A 136 8.21 17.58 -0.85
CA PHE A 136 9.32 18.39 -0.35
C PHE A 136 10.05 19.14 -1.46
N ASN A 137 9.39 19.35 -2.59
CA ASN A 137 9.95 19.98 -3.78
C ASN A 137 9.89 21.53 -3.76
N ASN A 138 9.39 22.13 -2.69
CA ASN A 138 9.27 23.57 -2.57
C ASN A 138 9.91 24.07 -1.26
N GLN A 139 10.49 25.29 -1.28
CA GLN A 139 10.99 25.92 -0.06
C GLN A 139 9.87 26.38 0.88
N TYR A 140 8.65 26.56 0.36
CA TYR A 140 7.46 26.92 1.11
C TYR A 140 6.55 25.72 1.28
N ILE A 141 5.92 25.59 2.44
CA ILE A 141 4.90 24.56 2.67
C ILE A 141 3.57 25.10 2.13
N LEU A 142 3.33 24.90 0.85
CA LEU A 142 2.07 25.20 0.20
C LEU A 142 0.99 24.17 0.58
N PHE A 143 -0.27 24.44 0.26
CA PHE A 143 -1.37 23.55 0.60
C PHE A 143 -1.16 22.12 0.08
N GLU A 144 -0.73 21.97 -1.17
CA GLU A 144 -0.49 20.63 -1.76
C GLU A 144 0.67 19.90 -1.08
N ASN A 145 1.74 20.63 -0.71
CA ASN A 145 2.86 20.05 0.06
C ASN A 145 2.38 19.59 1.43
N LEU A 146 1.66 20.46 2.16
CA LEU A 146 1.11 20.15 3.48
C LEU A 146 0.17 18.93 3.41
N TYR A 147 -0.73 18.91 2.44
CA TYR A 147 -1.63 17.78 2.21
C TYR A 147 -0.85 16.48 1.94
N SER A 148 0.10 16.53 0.99
CA SER A 148 0.89 15.37 0.60
C SER A 148 1.71 14.81 1.77
N ILE A 149 2.44 15.68 2.48
CA ILE A 149 3.23 15.30 3.67
C ILE A 149 2.33 14.67 4.75
N SER A 150 1.20 15.32 5.07
CA SER A 150 0.28 14.85 6.10
C SER A 150 -0.34 13.50 5.74
N THR A 151 -0.80 13.34 4.51
CA THR A 151 -1.42 12.10 4.03
C THR A 151 -0.43 10.94 4.08
N HIS A 152 0.78 11.10 3.56
CA HIS A 152 1.77 10.02 3.56
C HIS A 152 2.30 9.71 4.97
N SER A 153 2.40 10.72 5.84
CA SER A 153 2.70 10.50 7.26
C SER A 153 1.61 9.68 7.95
N LEU A 154 0.35 10.00 7.70
CA LEU A 154 -0.79 9.24 8.23
C LEU A 154 -0.84 7.81 7.66
N LEU A 155 -0.55 7.63 6.37
CA LEU A 155 -0.44 6.31 5.75
C LEU A 155 0.65 5.48 6.44
N LEU A 156 1.85 6.05 6.67
CA LEU A 156 2.95 5.38 7.35
C LEU A 156 2.57 4.97 8.78
N VAL A 157 2.08 5.93 9.57
CA VAL A 157 1.72 5.70 10.97
C VAL A 157 0.57 4.70 11.07
N THR A 158 -0.47 4.83 10.24
CA THR A 158 -1.65 3.96 10.29
C THR A 158 -1.33 2.55 9.81
N SER A 159 -0.56 2.38 8.73
CA SER A 159 -0.20 1.07 8.21
C SER A 159 0.57 0.24 9.24
N ILE A 160 1.58 0.82 9.88
CA ILE A 160 2.36 0.14 10.92
C ILE A 160 1.52 -0.04 12.20
N SER A 161 0.63 0.90 12.52
CA SER A 161 -0.30 0.76 13.65
C SER A 161 -1.29 -0.39 13.45
N LEU A 162 -1.79 -0.63 12.24
CA LEU A 162 -2.63 -1.80 11.94
C LEU A 162 -1.92 -3.12 12.28
N ILE A 163 -0.62 -3.20 12.00
CA ILE A 163 0.21 -4.38 12.30
C ILE A 163 0.50 -4.46 13.79
N THR A 164 1.04 -3.40 14.38
CA THR A 164 1.50 -3.41 15.78
C THR A 164 0.36 -3.51 16.79
N LEU A 165 -0.82 -2.95 16.48
CA LEU A 165 -2.03 -3.06 17.27
C LEU A 165 -2.83 -4.34 16.99
N LYS A 166 -2.31 -5.26 16.15
CA LYS A 166 -2.87 -6.59 15.87
C LYS A 166 -4.25 -6.57 15.19
N PHE A 167 -4.50 -5.60 14.30
CA PHE A 167 -5.66 -5.63 13.43
C PHE A 167 -5.43 -6.56 12.23
N THR A 168 -4.19 -6.66 11.76
CA THR A 168 -3.77 -7.57 10.69
C THR A 168 -3.48 -8.98 11.21
N ARG A 169 -3.56 -9.96 10.30
CA ARG A 169 -3.12 -11.34 10.50
C ARG A 169 -2.79 -11.95 9.15
N PHE A 170 -1.51 -12.05 8.85
CA PHE A 170 -1.01 -12.57 7.58
C PHE A 170 -0.89 -14.10 7.64
N GLU A 171 -1.96 -14.81 7.27
CA GLU A 171 -1.95 -16.27 7.13
C GLU A 171 -1.74 -16.63 5.66
N TYR A 172 -0.65 -17.29 5.32
CA TYR A 172 -0.25 -17.56 3.93
C TYR A 172 -1.35 -18.27 3.10
N LYS A 173 -2.15 -19.11 3.73
CA LYS A 173 -3.32 -19.74 3.07
C LYS A 173 -4.37 -18.74 2.54
N ASN A 174 -4.36 -17.52 3.04
CA ASN A 174 -5.32 -16.47 2.70
C ASN A 174 -4.76 -15.42 1.73
N ILE A 175 -3.50 -15.54 1.28
CA ILE A 175 -2.83 -14.55 0.42
C ILE A 175 -3.61 -14.27 -0.89
N TRP A 176 -4.34 -15.25 -1.39
CA TRP A 176 -5.18 -15.10 -2.59
C TRP A 176 -6.25 -14.01 -2.44
N LYS A 177 -6.69 -13.68 -1.21
CA LYS A 177 -7.66 -12.61 -0.95
C LYS A 177 -7.08 -11.24 -1.27
N GLU A 178 -5.77 -11.08 -1.10
CA GLU A 178 -5.06 -9.86 -1.48
C GLU A 178 -5.03 -9.72 -3.01
N GLY A 179 -4.88 -10.84 -3.71
CA GLY A 179 -5.00 -10.88 -5.18
C GLY A 179 -6.39 -10.41 -5.64
N ILE A 180 -7.46 -10.80 -4.95
CA ILE A 180 -8.82 -10.29 -5.25
C ILE A 180 -8.90 -8.79 -4.99
N CYS A 181 -8.40 -8.30 -3.85
CA CYS A 181 -8.41 -6.86 -3.57
C CYS A 181 -7.64 -6.08 -4.64
N LEU A 182 -6.48 -6.59 -5.05
CA LEU A 182 -5.70 -6.00 -6.14
C LEU A 182 -6.46 -6.01 -7.47
N ALA A 183 -7.10 -7.13 -7.81
CA ALA A 183 -7.91 -7.25 -9.03
C ALA A 183 -9.07 -6.25 -9.06
N VAL A 184 -9.73 -6.03 -7.92
CA VAL A 184 -10.81 -5.01 -7.80
C VAL A 184 -10.26 -3.61 -8.04
N ILE A 185 -9.08 -3.28 -7.49
CA ILE A 185 -8.45 -1.97 -7.72
C ILE A 185 -8.01 -1.83 -9.18
N LEU A 186 -7.44 -2.87 -9.77
CA LEU A 186 -7.09 -2.87 -11.20
C LEU A 186 -8.32 -2.63 -12.07
N ALA A 187 -9.43 -3.34 -11.80
CA ALA A 187 -10.68 -3.13 -12.53
C ALA A 187 -11.20 -1.68 -12.39
N TYR A 188 -11.10 -1.11 -11.18
CA TYR A 188 -11.44 0.29 -10.94
C TYR A 188 -10.54 1.23 -11.76
N VAL A 189 -9.24 1.03 -11.77
CA VAL A 189 -8.29 1.86 -12.54
C VAL A 189 -8.53 1.73 -14.05
N PHE A 190 -8.80 0.51 -14.54
CA PHE A 190 -9.18 0.33 -15.95
C PHE A 190 -10.49 1.03 -16.31
N LEU A 191 -11.47 1.01 -15.41
CA LEU A 191 -12.71 1.78 -15.60
C LEU A 191 -12.43 3.29 -15.69
N GLU A 192 -11.54 3.83 -14.82
CA GLU A 192 -11.16 5.25 -14.89
C GLU A 192 -10.50 5.60 -16.23
N ILE A 193 -9.51 4.82 -16.66
CA ILE A 193 -8.73 5.11 -17.86
C ILE A 193 -9.57 4.90 -19.13
N TYR A 194 -10.17 3.73 -19.30
CA TYR A 194 -10.82 3.35 -20.55
C TYR A 194 -12.33 3.66 -20.57
N GLY A 195 -13.00 3.51 -19.43
CA GLY A 195 -14.46 3.77 -19.34
C GLY A 195 -14.77 5.25 -19.21
N LEU A 196 -14.10 5.95 -18.30
CA LEU A 196 -14.34 7.37 -18.03
C LEU A 196 -13.40 8.28 -18.81
N LYS A 197 -12.41 7.72 -19.53
CA LYS A 197 -11.42 8.44 -20.34
C LYS A 197 -10.69 9.53 -19.54
N ILE A 198 -10.38 9.24 -18.30
CA ILE A 198 -9.62 10.13 -17.45
C ILE A 198 -8.14 9.88 -17.69
N GLU A 199 -7.45 10.87 -18.27
CA GLU A 199 -6.03 10.80 -18.58
C GLU A 199 -5.18 10.83 -17.31
N SER A 200 -4.98 9.69 -16.68
CA SER A 200 -3.96 9.52 -15.63
C SER A 200 -3.77 8.04 -15.31
N ASP A 201 -2.58 7.69 -14.93
CA ASP A 201 -2.21 6.34 -14.50
C ASP A 201 -1.97 6.33 -12.98
N PRO A 202 -3.00 6.09 -12.16
CA PRO A 202 -2.87 6.15 -10.71
C PRO A 202 -1.99 5.02 -10.13
N MET A 203 -1.68 4.01 -10.89
CA MET A 203 -0.87 2.87 -10.47
C MET A 203 0.51 2.79 -11.15
N TYR A 204 0.82 3.73 -12.04
CA TYR A 204 2.09 3.77 -12.78
C TYR A 204 2.40 2.49 -13.57
N PHE A 205 1.40 1.85 -14.16
CA PHE A 205 1.63 0.64 -14.96
C PHE A 205 1.40 0.81 -16.46
N MET A 206 0.94 1.98 -16.90
CA MET A 206 0.78 2.28 -18.33
C MET A 206 2.10 2.71 -18.97
N PRO A 207 2.26 2.56 -20.31
CA PRO A 207 3.44 3.04 -21.01
C PRO A 207 3.59 4.56 -20.88
N GLY A 208 4.85 5.03 -20.74
CA GLY A 208 5.16 6.48 -20.68
C GLY A 208 4.86 7.15 -19.35
N ASN A 209 4.79 6.39 -18.26
CA ASN A 209 4.67 6.95 -16.91
C ASN A 209 6.03 7.41 -16.36
N ASP A 210 6.00 8.41 -15.47
CA ASP A 210 7.20 9.03 -14.89
C ASP A 210 8.12 8.02 -14.15
N VAL A 211 7.55 6.97 -13.55
CA VAL A 211 8.33 5.95 -12.83
C VAL A 211 9.12 5.09 -13.81
N MET A 212 8.53 4.76 -14.96
CA MET A 212 9.24 4.03 -16.03
C MET A 212 10.45 4.83 -16.54
N ASP A 213 10.29 6.15 -16.68
CA ASP A 213 11.36 7.04 -17.15
C ASP A 213 12.52 7.10 -16.13
N ILE A 214 12.23 7.05 -14.82
CA ILE A 214 13.26 6.98 -13.78
C ILE A 214 14.10 5.70 -13.92
N PHE A 215 13.50 4.57 -14.28
CA PHE A 215 14.24 3.32 -14.48
C PHE A 215 15.00 3.25 -15.80
N GLY A 216 14.65 4.08 -16.78
CA GLY A 216 15.29 4.12 -18.08
C GLY A 216 15.21 2.81 -18.89
N VAL A 217 14.17 2.01 -18.66
CA VAL A 217 13.96 0.69 -19.30
C VAL A 217 12.74 0.69 -20.22
N GLY A 218 12.71 -0.24 -21.18
CA GLY A 218 11.55 -0.41 -22.04
C GLY A 218 10.33 -0.92 -21.27
N TYR A 219 9.13 -0.61 -21.78
CA TYR A 219 7.86 -0.89 -21.11
C TYR A 219 7.68 -2.35 -20.66
N SER A 220 7.99 -3.32 -21.52
CA SER A 220 7.85 -4.75 -21.17
C SER A 220 8.74 -5.15 -19.99
N THR A 221 9.97 -4.63 -19.95
CA THR A 221 10.92 -4.87 -18.86
C THR A 221 10.43 -4.19 -17.58
N TYR A 222 9.98 -2.96 -17.68
CA TYR A 222 9.39 -2.23 -16.55
C TYR A 222 8.20 -2.98 -15.95
N LEU A 223 7.25 -3.41 -16.78
CA LEU A 223 6.07 -4.13 -16.35
C LEU A 223 6.43 -5.46 -15.67
N ALA A 224 7.40 -6.21 -16.21
CA ALA A 224 7.88 -7.44 -15.60
C ALA A 224 8.49 -7.18 -14.22
N ILE A 225 9.35 -6.17 -14.08
CA ILE A 225 9.93 -5.75 -12.78
C ILE A 225 8.83 -5.34 -11.80
N TYR A 226 7.87 -4.56 -12.24
CA TYR A 226 6.75 -4.10 -11.42
C TYR A 226 5.92 -5.27 -10.87
N ILE A 227 5.54 -6.22 -11.72
CA ILE A 227 4.78 -7.41 -11.33
C ILE A 227 5.57 -8.25 -10.32
N ILE A 228 6.85 -8.53 -10.61
CA ILE A 228 7.73 -9.31 -9.72
C ILE A 228 7.86 -8.60 -8.38
N PHE A 229 8.07 -7.29 -8.38
CA PHE A 229 8.15 -6.49 -7.15
C PHE A 229 6.87 -6.60 -6.31
N VAL A 230 5.70 -6.43 -6.92
CA VAL A 230 4.41 -6.56 -6.22
C VAL A 230 4.24 -7.96 -5.63
N ILE A 231 4.55 -9.02 -6.39
CA ILE A 231 4.47 -10.39 -5.89
C ILE A 231 5.40 -10.60 -4.69
N ILE A 232 6.67 -10.18 -4.80
CA ILE A 232 7.64 -10.31 -3.71
C ILE A 232 7.18 -9.52 -2.49
N TYR A 233 6.77 -8.27 -2.68
CA TYR A 233 6.33 -7.38 -1.62
C TYR A 233 5.21 -8.00 -0.78
N PHE A 234 4.15 -8.50 -1.43
CA PHE A 234 3.04 -9.14 -0.73
C PHE A 234 3.48 -10.43 -0.02
N ASN A 235 4.29 -11.25 -0.67
CA ASN A 235 4.74 -12.52 -0.07
C ASN A 235 5.62 -12.33 1.17
N VAL A 236 6.46 -11.30 1.22
CA VAL A 236 7.37 -11.04 2.35
C VAL A 236 6.60 -10.92 3.67
N PHE A 237 5.49 -10.17 3.70
CA PHE A 237 4.67 -10.01 4.91
C PHE A 237 4.09 -11.33 5.40
N TYR A 238 3.57 -12.13 4.48
CA TYR A 238 2.98 -13.43 4.79
C TYR A 238 4.01 -14.44 5.25
N LEU A 239 5.18 -14.45 4.62
CA LEU A 239 6.28 -15.34 5.00
C LEU A 239 6.85 -14.99 6.39
N ILE A 240 6.97 -13.71 6.72
CA ILE A 240 7.49 -13.27 8.03
C ILE A 240 6.51 -13.63 9.15
N ASP A 241 5.22 -13.30 8.99
CA ASP A 241 4.22 -13.49 10.05
C ASP A 241 3.83 -14.97 10.23
N ASP A 242 3.67 -15.72 9.12
CA ASP A 242 3.22 -17.12 9.11
C ASP A 242 4.39 -18.14 9.00
N ARG A 243 5.64 -17.70 9.17
CA ARG A 243 6.86 -18.50 8.93
C ARG A 243 6.84 -19.88 9.59
N LYS A 244 6.33 -19.99 10.82
CA LYS A 244 6.27 -21.25 11.56
C LYS A 244 5.35 -22.25 10.88
N ASN A 245 4.17 -21.81 10.47
CA ASN A 245 3.19 -22.66 9.82
C ASN A 245 3.61 -23.03 8.38
N VAL A 246 4.27 -22.11 7.67
CA VAL A 246 4.83 -22.35 6.34
C VAL A 246 5.90 -23.44 6.43
N VAL A 247 6.86 -23.29 7.34
CA VAL A 247 7.92 -24.28 7.56
C VAL A 247 7.37 -25.65 8.00
N ALA A 248 6.37 -25.66 8.89
CA ALA A 248 5.71 -26.89 9.34
C ALA A 248 5.02 -27.63 8.17
N ARG A 249 4.36 -26.91 7.28
CA ARG A 249 3.72 -27.50 6.08
C ARG A 249 4.74 -28.08 5.11
N PHE A 250 5.85 -27.38 4.86
CA PHE A 250 6.94 -27.90 4.02
C PHE A 250 7.54 -29.20 4.61
N LYS A 251 7.81 -29.22 5.91
CA LYS A 251 8.31 -30.42 6.59
C LYS A 251 7.32 -31.57 6.50
N HIS A 252 6.03 -31.32 6.70
CA HIS A 252 5.01 -32.36 6.62
C HIS A 252 4.86 -32.92 5.19
N LYS A 253 4.89 -32.05 4.18
CA LYS A 253 4.86 -32.45 2.78
C LYS A 253 6.09 -33.32 2.42
N ASN A 254 7.29 -32.88 2.78
CA ASN A 254 8.51 -33.65 2.51
C ASN A 254 8.47 -35.02 3.19
N ASN A 255 7.93 -35.12 4.41
CA ASN A 255 7.78 -36.41 5.08
C ASN A 255 6.79 -37.33 4.34
N LEU A 256 5.67 -36.79 3.84
CA LEU A 256 4.71 -37.56 3.05
C LEU A 256 5.30 -38.03 1.72
N ASP A 257 6.06 -37.16 1.04
CA ASP A 257 6.71 -37.50 -0.22
C ASP A 257 7.79 -38.60 0.01
N ASN A 258 8.57 -38.51 1.09
CA ASN A 258 9.54 -39.55 1.49
C ASN A 258 8.88 -40.86 1.88
N ASP A 259 7.73 -40.82 2.57
CA ASP A 259 6.97 -42.02 2.95
C ASP A 259 6.38 -42.71 1.69
N GLU A 260 5.92 -41.96 0.70
CA GLU A 260 5.40 -42.49 -0.56
C GLU A 260 6.54 -43.09 -1.40
N GLU A 261 7.69 -42.44 -1.46
CA GLU A 261 8.86 -42.98 -2.16
C GLU A 261 9.40 -44.25 -1.49
N SER A 262 9.43 -44.28 -0.15
CA SER A 262 9.78 -45.48 0.63
C SER A 262 8.80 -46.61 0.39
N ARG A 263 7.50 -46.36 0.31
CA ARG A 263 6.47 -47.36 -0.04
C ARG A 263 6.66 -47.89 -1.45
N LYS A 264 6.88 -47.03 -2.44
CA LYS A 264 7.14 -47.42 -3.83
C LYS A 264 8.40 -48.29 -3.93
N SER A 265 9.46 -47.90 -3.26
CA SER A 265 10.72 -48.68 -3.20
C SER A 265 10.51 -50.05 -2.57
N TYR A 266 9.74 -50.12 -1.47
CA TYR A 266 9.41 -51.38 -0.81
C TYR A 266 8.59 -52.31 -1.74
N GLU A 267 7.58 -51.80 -2.43
CA GLU A 267 6.78 -52.60 -3.40
C GLU A 267 7.60 -53.10 -4.59
N ILE A 268 8.53 -52.26 -5.10
CA ILE A 268 9.45 -52.71 -6.17
C ILE A 268 10.36 -53.86 -5.68
N ILE A 269 10.95 -53.73 -4.50
CA ILE A 269 11.83 -54.76 -3.91
C ILE A 269 11.04 -56.07 -3.70
N LYS A 270 9.82 -55.95 -3.17
CA LYS A 270 8.91 -57.11 -2.96
C LYS A 270 8.58 -57.84 -4.27
N ASN A 271 8.27 -57.08 -5.32
CA ASN A 271 7.98 -57.65 -6.63
C ASN A 271 9.18 -58.33 -7.27
N VAL A 272 10.38 -57.76 -7.12
CA VAL A 272 11.63 -58.37 -7.60
C VAL A 272 11.97 -59.66 -6.83
N LEU A 273 11.73 -59.69 -5.52
CA LEU A 273 11.95 -60.91 -4.71
C LEU A 273 10.97 -62.01 -5.10
N ASN A 274 9.69 -61.69 -5.30
CA ASN A 274 8.69 -62.65 -5.71
C ASN A 274 8.93 -63.22 -7.13
N SER A 275 9.48 -62.41 -8.04
CA SER A 275 9.85 -62.86 -9.40
C SER A 275 11.06 -63.77 -9.48
N LYS A 276 11.88 -63.85 -8.44
CA LYS A 276 13.06 -64.74 -8.35
C LYS A 276 12.77 -66.05 -7.63
N LEU A 277 11.55 -66.21 -7.07
CA LEU A 277 11.10 -67.41 -6.36
C LEU A 277 10.19 -68.32 -7.23
N ILE A 278 9.96 -67.95 -8.48
CA ILE A 278 9.34 -68.75 -9.54
C ILE A 278 10.41 -69.13 -10.56
#